data_44a66c16ed386ebf72e6cd8a0d0b933d
#
_entry.id   44a66c16ed386ebf72e6cd8a0d0b933d
#
_cell.length_a   1.000
_cell.length_b   1.000
_cell.length_c   1.000
_cell.angle_alpha   90.00
_cell.angle_beta   90.00
_cell.angle_gamma   90.00
#
_symmetry.space_group_name_H-M   'P 1'
#
loop_
_entity.id
_entity.type
_entity.pdbx_description
1 polymer ?
#
loop_
_entity_poly.entity_id
_entity_poly.type
_entity_poly.pdbx_seq_one_letter_code
_entity_poly.pdbx_strand_id
1 'polypeptide(L)'
;MRPRGTAGSSTARSGAVDWIAAGLAGLLLVSATACADPGAAPAAAPAPVTSSSAPAGSPAPTAEAATPAPGASWGAPTLQPAAAGKALDVLATIPVKGRAPKTGYSREQFGQAWADADRNGCETRNDMLRRDLTDLALKSDTRDCVVLSGILNDPYTATLINFLRGTSTSPDVQIDHVVALSDAWQKGAQQLTAAQRLSFANDPLNLLAVDGPANQQKSDGDAATWLPPNKSYRCDYVARQISVKSSYGLWVTRAEHDAMERVLAGCRDTAAPAGQAAPAPAEPQPAPPAAPPPPADGAAPAPAAPPVPAAVYYANCAAARAAGAAPLRAGQPGYREKMDGDRDGVACE
;
A
#
# COMPACT_ATOMS: atom_id res chain seq x y z
N MET A 1 27.69 -70.12 2.86
CA MET A 1 28.80 -69.84 3.81
C MET A 1 28.55 -68.49 4.46
N ARG A 2 28.24 -68.50 5.76
CA ARG A 2 28.30 -67.29 6.63
C ARG A 2 29.70 -67.11 7.18
N PRO A 3 30.16 -65.96 7.61
CA PRO A 3 29.99 -65.57 9.01
C PRO A 3 29.61 -64.06 9.21
N ARG A 4 28.93 -63.79 10.16
CA ARG A 4 28.83 -63.25 11.48
C ARG A 4 29.99 -62.34 11.94
N GLY A 5 29.62 -61.19 12.50
CA GLY A 5 30.40 -60.34 13.40
C GLY A 5 29.92 -58.86 13.30
N THR A 6 29.76 -58.06 14.29
CA THR A 6 29.57 -58.10 15.75
C THR A 6 29.02 -56.75 16.14
N ALA A 7 28.17 -56.72 17.14
CA ALA A 7 27.56 -55.52 17.74
C ALA A 7 28.60 -54.63 18.43
N GLY A 8 28.41 -53.32 18.35
CA GLY A 8 29.10 -52.32 19.16
C GLY A 8 28.07 -51.31 19.76
N SER A 9 27.67 -51.60 21.00
CA SER A 9 26.99 -50.68 21.88
C SER A 9 27.90 -49.52 22.24
N SER A 10 27.38 -48.28 22.18
CA SER A 10 27.93 -47.18 22.93
C SER A 10 26.81 -46.32 23.54
N THR A 11 26.91 -46.31 24.82
CA THR A 11 26.07 -45.80 25.87
C THR A 11 25.84 -44.27 25.82
N ALA A 12 24.67 -43.91 26.23
CA ALA A 12 24.17 -42.58 26.58
C ALA A 12 25.05 -41.82 27.58
N ARG A 13 25.12 -40.54 27.41
CA ARG A 13 25.30 -39.59 28.55
C ARG A 13 24.27 -38.48 28.43
N SER A 14 23.28 -38.53 29.29
CA SER A 14 22.43 -37.44 29.73
C SER A 14 23.27 -36.40 30.45
N GLY A 15 23.17 -35.15 30.03
CA GLY A 15 23.63 -33.98 30.76
C GLY A 15 22.43 -33.10 31.06
N ALA A 16 21.82 -33.29 32.23
CA ALA A 16 20.90 -32.36 32.83
C ALA A 16 21.68 -31.19 33.38
N VAL A 17 21.28 -29.99 33.05
CA VAL A 17 21.75 -28.75 33.70
C VAL A 17 20.56 -28.11 34.39
N ASP A 18 20.49 -28.37 35.70
CA ASP A 18 19.63 -27.67 36.64
C ASP A 18 20.03 -26.17 36.71
N TRP A 19 19.08 -25.30 36.50
CA TRP A 19 19.21 -23.90 36.94
C TRP A 19 18.27 -23.64 38.10
N ILE A 20 18.95 -23.46 39.23
CA ILE A 20 18.44 -23.12 40.56
C ILE A 20 17.73 -21.78 40.53
N ALA A 21 16.50 -21.76 41.01
CA ALA A 21 15.75 -20.58 41.39
C ALA A 21 16.37 -19.91 42.62
N ALA A 22 16.70 -18.64 42.52
CA ALA A 22 16.96 -17.79 43.67
C ALA A 22 15.94 -16.67 43.68
N GLY A 23 14.99 -16.78 44.59
CA GLY A 23 14.04 -15.73 44.95
C GLY A 23 14.71 -14.63 45.77
N LEU A 24 14.33 -13.39 45.50
CA LEU A 24 14.51 -12.28 46.41
C LEU A 24 13.22 -11.45 46.42
N ALA A 25 12.47 -11.64 47.49
CA ALA A 25 11.36 -10.80 47.89
C ALA A 25 11.92 -9.49 48.45
N GLY A 26 11.63 -8.38 47.79
CA GLY A 26 11.87 -7.04 48.25
C GLY A 26 10.57 -6.32 48.58
N LEU A 27 10.21 -6.34 49.84
CA LEU A 27 9.09 -5.58 50.41
C LEU A 27 9.55 -4.12 50.60
N LEU A 28 8.96 -3.18 49.92
CA LEU A 28 9.09 -1.76 50.18
C LEU A 28 7.71 -1.18 50.54
N LEU A 29 7.52 -1.02 51.84
CA LEU A 29 6.53 -0.16 52.47
C LEU A 29 6.89 1.31 52.20
N VAL A 30 5.98 2.06 51.59
CA VAL A 30 6.05 3.53 51.62
C VAL A 30 4.74 4.05 52.21
N SER A 31 4.97 4.76 53.28
CA SER A 31 4.01 5.34 54.19
C SER A 31 3.21 6.48 53.58
N ALA A 32 1.94 6.51 53.86
CA ALA A 32 1.04 7.64 53.63
C ALA A 32 1.32 8.73 54.66
N THR A 33 1.55 9.96 54.19
CA THR A 33 1.49 11.18 55.01
C THR A 33 0.32 12.00 54.51
N ALA A 34 -0.71 12.07 55.30
CA ALA A 34 -1.81 13.01 55.23
C ALA A 34 -1.31 14.38 55.76
N CYS A 35 -1.60 15.47 55.05
CA CYS A 35 -1.60 16.80 55.60
C CYS A 35 -2.94 17.46 55.30
N ALA A 36 -3.53 17.97 56.35
CA ALA A 36 -4.86 18.52 56.50
C ALA A 36 -4.97 19.96 55.89
N ASP A 37 -6.18 20.30 55.51
CA ASP A 37 -6.70 21.64 55.35
C ASP A 37 -6.55 22.51 56.59
N PRO A 38 -6.52 23.84 56.46
CA PRO A 38 -7.74 24.61 56.75
C PRO A 38 -7.89 25.91 55.98
N GLY A 39 -9.13 26.33 55.73
CA GLY A 39 -9.41 27.73 55.41
C GLY A 39 -10.67 27.97 54.57
N ALA A 40 -11.83 27.81 55.18
CA ALA A 40 -13.08 28.33 54.63
C ALA A 40 -13.24 29.84 54.98
N ALA A 41 -13.69 30.64 54.02
CA ALA A 41 -14.34 31.92 54.27
C ALA A 41 -15.37 32.24 53.16
N PRO A 42 -16.43 33.04 53.46
CA PRO A 42 -17.77 32.73 52.95
C PRO A 42 -18.18 33.51 51.70
N ALA A 43 -19.25 33.03 51.10
CA ALA A 43 -19.96 33.57 49.95
C ALA A 43 -20.50 35.00 50.13
N ALA A 44 -20.35 35.82 49.08
CA ALA A 44 -21.11 37.03 48.90
C ALA A 44 -22.20 36.81 47.83
N ALA A 45 -23.41 37.23 48.15
CA ALA A 45 -24.61 37.15 47.32
C ALA A 45 -24.57 38.18 46.17
N PRO A 46 -25.16 37.87 45.01
CA PRO A 46 -25.26 38.87 43.94
C PRO A 46 -26.50 39.77 44.06
N ALA A 47 -26.31 41.07 43.75
CA ALA A 47 -27.36 42.05 43.65
C ALA A 47 -28.13 41.95 42.31
N PRO A 48 -29.38 42.39 42.21
CA PRO A 48 -30.20 42.28 41.01
C PRO A 48 -29.85 43.37 40.00
N VAL A 49 -29.67 42.99 38.76
CA VAL A 49 -29.55 43.89 37.62
C VAL A 49 -30.87 43.96 36.83
N THR A 50 -31.31 45.16 36.65
CA THR A 50 -32.51 45.58 35.97
C THR A 50 -32.51 45.22 34.49
N SER A 51 -33.64 44.71 34.02
CA SER A 51 -33.94 44.50 32.58
C SER A 51 -33.93 45.77 31.79
N SER A 52 -33.17 45.79 30.72
CA SER A 52 -33.32 46.80 29.65
C SER A 52 -33.75 46.07 28.39
N SER A 53 -34.96 46.34 27.94
CA SER A 53 -35.53 45.86 26.68
C SER A 53 -34.89 46.61 25.50
N ALA A 54 -34.39 45.91 24.52
CA ALA A 54 -34.04 46.41 23.21
C ALA A 54 -34.67 45.56 22.10
N PRO A 55 -34.93 46.11 20.90
CA PRO A 55 -36.00 45.65 20.02
C PRO A 55 -35.64 44.43 19.17
N ALA A 56 -36.71 43.73 18.76
CA ALA A 56 -36.69 42.53 17.91
C ALA A 56 -35.94 42.77 16.59
N GLY A 57 -34.83 42.06 16.44
CA GLY A 57 -34.17 41.82 15.14
C GLY A 57 -34.68 40.52 14.50
N SER A 58 -34.92 40.54 13.21
CA SER A 58 -35.37 39.44 12.36
C SER A 58 -34.61 38.16 12.61
N PRO A 59 -35.29 37.00 12.53
CA PRO A 59 -34.61 35.72 12.66
C PRO A 59 -33.68 35.47 11.46
N ALA A 60 -32.42 35.20 11.73
CA ALA A 60 -31.49 34.59 10.78
C ALA A 60 -32.01 33.21 10.38
N PRO A 61 -31.79 32.78 9.11
CA PRO A 61 -32.17 31.41 8.73
C PRO A 61 -31.39 30.40 9.56
N THR A 62 -32.12 29.62 10.31
CA THR A 62 -31.61 28.43 11.01
C THR A 62 -31.06 27.51 9.95
N ALA A 63 -29.75 27.31 9.94
CA ALA A 63 -29.15 26.23 9.20
C ALA A 63 -29.67 24.90 9.81
N GLU A 64 -30.66 24.37 9.15
CA GLU A 64 -31.19 23.03 9.45
C GLU A 64 -30.03 22.07 9.24
N ALA A 65 -29.53 21.49 10.32
CA ALA A 65 -28.54 20.43 10.25
C ALA A 65 -29.21 19.28 9.50
N ALA A 66 -28.82 19.09 8.24
CA ALA A 66 -29.26 17.97 7.43
C ALA A 66 -28.89 16.69 8.18
N THR A 67 -29.90 16.01 8.70
CA THR A 67 -29.77 14.66 9.23
C THR A 67 -29.30 13.78 8.09
N PRO A 68 -28.16 13.06 8.22
CA PRO A 68 -27.71 12.16 7.17
C PRO A 68 -28.80 11.14 6.91
N ALA A 69 -29.20 10.99 5.66
CA ALA A 69 -30.16 9.97 5.25
C ALA A 69 -29.64 8.59 5.70
N PRO A 70 -30.47 7.73 6.31
CA PRO A 70 -30.07 6.38 6.67
C PRO A 70 -29.84 5.60 5.38
N GLY A 71 -28.59 5.24 5.08
CA GLY A 71 -28.19 4.49 3.90
C GLY A 71 -26.95 5.02 3.19
N ALA A 72 -26.31 6.07 3.64
CA ALA A 72 -24.99 6.44 3.14
C ALA A 72 -23.98 5.36 3.53
N SER A 73 -23.71 4.46 2.61
CA SER A 73 -22.61 3.49 2.72
C SER A 73 -21.30 4.29 2.80
N TRP A 74 -20.68 4.28 3.96
CA TRP A 74 -19.42 4.95 4.19
C TRP A 74 -18.31 4.23 3.39
N GLY A 75 -17.73 4.89 2.42
CA GLY A 75 -16.42 4.52 1.89
C GLY A 75 -16.37 3.63 0.67
N ALA A 76 -17.46 3.37 -0.04
CA ALA A 76 -17.35 2.84 -1.39
C ALA A 76 -17.02 3.99 -2.37
N PRO A 77 -15.93 3.89 -3.15
CA PRO A 77 -15.70 4.83 -4.23
C PRO A 77 -16.93 4.93 -5.13
N THR A 78 -17.36 6.14 -5.49
CA THR A 78 -18.58 6.39 -6.27
C THR A 78 -18.57 5.78 -7.69
N LEU A 79 -17.43 5.19 -8.09
CA LEU A 79 -17.20 4.55 -9.40
C LEU A 79 -16.90 3.05 -9.26
N GLN A 80 -17.54 2.36 -8.32
CA GLN A 80 -17.45 0.89 -8.31
C GLN A 80 -18.24 0.31 -9.49
N PRO A 81 -17.62 -0.58 -10.29
CA PRO A 81 -18.33 -1.25 -11.38
C PRO A 81 -19.46 -2.15 -10.85
N ALA A 82 -20.41 -2.47 -11.72
CA ALA A 82 -21.51 -3.37 -11.40
C ALA A 82 -21.01 -4.68 -10.79
N ALA A 83 -21.68 -5.16 -9.74
CA ALA A 83 -21.29 -6.37 -9.04
C ALA A 83 -21.36 -7.61 -9.94
N ALA A 84 -20.30 -8.43 -9.90
CA ALA A 84 -20.24 -9.68 -10.66
C ALA A 84 -21.03 -10.84 -10.02
N GLY A 85 -21.44 -10.71 -8.74
CA GLY A 85 -22.14 -11.72 -7.97
C GLY A 85 -22.04 -11.46 -6.46
N LYS A 86 -22.56 -12.36 -5.65
CA LYS A 86 -22.37 -12.29 -4.20
C LYS A 86 -20.93 -12.66 -3.85
N ALA A 87 -20.33 -11.93 -2.92
CA ALA A 87 -18.95 -12.16 -2.53
C ALA A 87 -18.71 -13.58 -1.98
N LEU A 88 -19.71 -14.17 -1.28
CA LEU A 88 -19.64 -15.56 -0.82
C LEU A 88 -19.58 -16.57 -1.96
N ASP A 89 -20.35 -16.35 -3.02
CA ASP A 89 -20.36 -17.25 -4.17
C ASP A 89 -19.04 -17.19 -4.93
N VAL A 90 -18.48 -15.98 -5.06
CA VAL A 90 -17.15 -15.79 -5.67
C VAL A 90 -16.06 -16.40 -4.80
N LEU A 91 -16.11 -16.21 -3.46
CA LEU A 91 -15.13 -16.81 -2.53
C LEU A 91 -15.09 -18.33 -2.66
N ALA A 92 -16.24 -18.97 -2.81
CA ALA A 92 -16.34 -20.43 -2.97
C ALA A 92 -15.60 -20.95 -4.23
N THR A 93 -15.35 -20.10 -5.22
CA THR A 93 -14.60 -20.46 -6.44
C THR A 93 -13.09 -20.26 -6.32
N ILE A 94 -12.63 -19.50 -5.31
CA ILE A 94 -11.22 -19.19 -5.14
C ILE A 94 -10.47 -20.41 -4.55
N PRO A 95 -9.38 -20.88 -5.18
CA PRO A 95 -8.63 -22.01 -4.67
C PRO A 95 -8.07 -21.75 -3.26
N VAL A 96 -8.17 -22.74 -2.38
CA VAL A 96 -7.57 -22.70 -1.04
C VAL A 96 -6.23 -23.46 -1.07
N LYS A 97 -5.11 -22.73 -0.85
CA LYS A 97 -3.75 -23.27 -0.86
C LYS A 97 -2.90 -22.66 0.25
N GLY A 98 -1.77 -23.27 0.58
CA GLY A 98 -0.77 -22.67 1.47
C GLY A 98 -0.07 -21.47 0.81
N ARG A 99 0.61 -20.64 1.62
CA ARG A 99 1.47 -19.57 1.11
C ARG A 99 2.66 -20.16 0.35
N ALA A 100 2.93 -19.66 -0.85
CA ALA A 100 4.18 -19.92 -1.55
C ALA A 100 5.35 -19.16 -0.88
N PRO A 101 6.60 -19.61 -1.11
CA PRO A 101 7.77 -18.87 -0.63
C PRO A 101 7.79 -17.42 -1.11
N LYS A 102 8.26 -16.51 -0.25
CA LYS A 102 8.45 -15.09 -0.59
C LYS A 102 9.71 -14.85 -1.43
N THR A 103 10.51 -15.88 -1.70
CA THR A 103 11.74 -15.79 -2.48
C THR A 103 11.50 -15.08 -3.82
N GLY A 104 12.39 -14.17 -4.17
CA GLY A 104 12.30 -13.38 -5.39
C GLY A 104 11.30 -12.22 -5.35
N TYR A 105 10.60 -12.02 -4.24
CA TYR A 105 9.72 -10.86 -4.10
C TYR A 105 10.54 -9.56 -3.97
N SER A 106 10.18 -8.60 -4.78
CA SER A 106 10.47 -7.19 -4.59
C SER A 106 9.33 -6.37 -5.19
N ARG A 107 9.20 -5.10 -4.82
CA ARG A 107 8.13 -4.25 -5.37
C ARG A 107 8.32 -4.01 -6.87
N GLU A 108 9.54 -3.97 -7.33
CA GLU A 108 9.94 -3.78 -8.75
C GLU A 108 9.43 -4.91 -9.65
N GLN A 109 9.16 -6.09 -9.09
CA GLN A 109 8.51 -7.20 -9.82
C GLN A 109 7.11 -6.85 -10.34
N PHE A 110 6.49 -5.81 -9.76
CA PHE A 110 5.19 -5.30 -10.16
C PHE A 110 5.29 -4.10 -11.11
N GLY A 111 6.49 -3.81 -11.61
CA GLY A 111 6.75 -2.75 -12.59
C GLY A 111 6.82 -1.36 -11.96
N GLN A 112 6.66 -0.33 -12.81
CA GLN A 112 6.74 1.06 -12.39
C GLN A 112 5.62 1.38 -11.40
N ALA A 113 5.99 1.97 -10.27
CA ALA A 113 5.01 2.46 -9.30
C ALA A 113 4.16 3.58 -9.92
N TRP A 114 2.85 3.51 -9.68
CA TRP A 114 1.88 4.52 -10.15
C TRP A 114 1.89 4.75 -11.66
N ALA A 115 2.19 3.70 -12.46
CA ALA A 115 2.13 3.80 -13.90
C ALA A 115 0.76 4.30 -14.36
N ASP A 116 0.75 5.15 -15.39
CA ASP A 116 -0.47 5.54 -16.12
C ASP A 116 -0.98 4.31 -16.90
N ALA A 117 -1.68 3.41 -16.19
CA ALA A 117 -2.07 2.12 -16.73
C ALA A 117 -3.27 2.24 -17.68
N ASP A 118 -4.16 3.21 -17.47
CA ASP A 118 -5.32 3.47 -18.30
C ASP A 118 -5.04 4.48 -19.43
N ARG A 119 -3.82 5.06 -19.47
CA ARG A 119 -3.34 6.01 -20.47
C ARG A 119 -4.18 7.30 -20.53
N ASN A 120 -4.72 7.72 -19.39
CA ASN A 120 -5.46 8.99 -19.29
C ASN A 120 -4.52 10.21 -19.20
N GLY A 121 -3.22 9.96 -19.04
CA GLY A 121 -2.17 10.97 -18.93
C GLY A 121 -1.91 11.41 -17.49
N CYS A 122 -2.52 10.77 -16.51
CA CYS A 122 -2.28 10.97 -15.09
C CYS A 122 -1.62 9.72 -14.50
N GLU A 123 -0.85 9.87 -13.45
CA GLU A 123 -0.35 8.70 -12.70
C GLU A 123 -1.47 8.11 -11.83
N THR A 124 -1.51 6.80 -11.71
CA THR A 124 -2.56 6.07 -10.98
C THR A 124 -2.78 6.56 -9.55
N ARG A 125 -1.73 7.02 -8.83
CA ARG A 125 -1.88 7.60 -7.50
C ARG A 125 -2.82 8.82 -7.51
N ASN A 126 -2.65 9.72 -8.46
CA ASN A 126 -3.50 10.90 -8.57
C ASN A 126 -4.93 10.54 -8.99
N ASP A 127 -5.11 9.52 -9.83
CA ASP A 127 -6.44 9.05 -10.18
C ASP A 127 -7.19 8.51 -8.96
N MET A 128 -6.49 7.75 -8.10
CA MET A 128 -7.09 7.27 -6.86
C MET A 128 -7.41 8.40 -5.89
N LEU A 129 -6.52 9.39 -5.73
CA LEU A 129 -6.82 10.58 -4.91
C LEU A 129 -8.01 11.35 -5.47
N ARG A 130 -8.13 11.52 -6.79
CA ARG A 130 -9.28 12.18 -7.42
C ARG A 130 -10.57 11.40 -7.25
N ARG A 131 -10.51 10.07 -7.24
CA ARG A 131 -11.68 9.21 -7.04
C ARG A 131 -12.18 9.25 -5.60
N ASP A 132 -11.27 9.20 -4.64
CA ASP A 132 -11.57 8.89 -3.24
C ASP A 132 -11.70 10.13 -2.34
N LEU A 133 -11.19 11.30 -2.77
CA LEU A 133 -11.27 12.54 -2.01
C LEU A 133 -12.40 13.43 -2.53
N THR A 134 -12.96 14.24 -1.63
CA THR A 134 -13.86 15.36 -1.94
C THR A 134 -13.13 16.70 -1.78
N ASP A 135 -13.78 17.80 -2.17
CA ASP A 135 -13.25 19.17 -2.04
C ASP A 135 -11.83 19.33 -2.58
N LEU A 136 -11.62 18.81 -3.79
CA LEU A 136 -10.33 18.75 -4.44
C LEU A 136 -9.79 20.11 -4.84
N ALA A 137 -8.53 20.40 -4.48
CA ALA A 137 -7.72 21.41 -5.16
C ALA A 137 -6.75 20.72 -6.10
N LEU A 138 -6.76 21.10 -7.36
CA LEU A 138 -5.91 20.54 -8.41
C LEU A 138 -4.82 21.54 -8.80
N LYS A 139 -3.66 21.03 -9.21
CA LYS A 139 -2.56 21.86 -9.68
C LYS A 139 -2.85 22.34 -11.10
N SER A 140 -2.82 23.66 -11.32
CA SER A 140 -2.90 24.25 -12.66
C SER A 140 -1.81 23.70 -13.59
N ASP A 141 -2.05 23.73 -14.87
CA ASP A 141 -1.13 23.32 -15.93
C ASP A 141 -0.69 21.82 -15.91
N THR A 142 -1.42 21.00 -15.17
CA THR A 142 -1.20 19.54 -15.12
C THR A 142 -2.33 18.74 -15.76
N ARG A 143 -3.17 19.35 -16.56
CA ARG A 143 -4.42 18.76 -17.09
C ARG A 143 -5.30 18.20 -15.98
N ASP A 144 -5.35 18.88 -14.85
CA ASP A 144 -6.06 18.49 -13.63
C ASP A 144 -5.68 17.12 -13.07
N CYS A 145 -4.49 16.62 -13.41
CA CYS A 145 -4.01 15.34 -12.91
C CYS A 145 -3.57 15.43 -11.44
N VAL A 146 -2.82 16.46 -11.06
CA VAL A 146 -2.16 16.50 -9.75
C VAL A 146 -3.08 17.05 -8.68
N VAL A 147 -3.45 16.21 -7.72
CA VAL A 147 -4.22 16.61 -6.54
C VAL A 147 -3.30 17.27 -5.53
N LEU A 148 -3.61 18.53 -5.15
CA LEU A 148 -2.88 19.29 -4.13
C LEU A 148 -3.47 19.09 -2.73
N SER A 149 -4.79 19.10 -2.62
CA SER A 149 -5.51 18.88 -1.37
C SER A 149 -6.89 18.31 -1.61
N GLY A 150 -7.51 17.81 -0.55
CA GLY A 150 -8.88 17.29 -0.55
C GLY A 150 -9.22 16.71 0.81
N ILE A 151 -10.43 16.20 0.97
CA ILE A 151 -10.90 15.57 2.20
C ILE A 151 -11.14 14.09 1.91
N LEU A 152 -10.48 13.22 2.65
CA LEU A 152 -10.74 11.79 2.65
C LEU A 152 -11.73 11.43 3.76
N ASN A 153 -12.83 10.80 3.40
CA ASN A 153 -13.63 10.05 4.35
C ASN A 153 -13.03 8.64 4.42
N ASP A 154 -12.13 8.42 5.38
CA ASP A 154 -11.33 7.21 5.42
C ASP A 154 -12.16 5.96 5.70
N PRO A 155 -12.17 4.97 4.79
CA PRO A 155 -12.92 3.75 4.98
C PRO A 155 -12.35 2.86 6.09
N TYR A 156 -11.05 2.94 6.39
CA TYR A 156 -10.41 2.07 7.38
C TYR A 156 -10.71 2.46 8.82
N THR A 157 -10.76 3.77 9.11
CA THR A 157 -10.94 4.30 10.47
C THR A 157 -12.29 4.97 10.68
N ALA A 158 -13.04 5.26 9.62
CA ALA A 158 -14.26 6.10 9.62
C ALA A 158 -13.99 7.53 10.11
N THR A 159 -12.79 8.07 9.86
CA THR A 159 -12.42 9.45 10.19
C THR A 159 -12.32 10.32 8.95
N LEU A 160 -12.48 11.63 9.13
CA LEU A 160 -12.21 12.60 8.07
C LEU A 160 -10.74 13.02 8.16
N ILE A 161 -10.02 12.92 7.04
CA ILE A 161 -8.61 13.28 6.95
C ILE A 161 -8.46 14.38 5.89
N ASN A 162 -7.89 15.51 6.29
CA ASN A 162 -7.55 16.58 5.36
C ASN A 162 -6.23 16.24 4.67
N PHE A 163 -6.31 15.84 3.41
CA PHE A 163 -5.12 15.61 2.60
C PHE A 163 -4.50 16.93 2.14
N LEU A 164 -3.21 17.07 2.33
CA LEU A 164 -2.40 18.14 1.76
C LEU A 164 -1.13 17.51 1.16
N ARG A 165 -0.88 17.78 -0.13
CA ARG A 165 0.34 17.28 -0.79
C ARG A 165 1.57 17.97 -0.23
N GLY A 166 2.51 17.21 0.28
CA GLY A 166 3.76 17.70 0.85
C GLY A 166 4.62 16.54 1.36
N THR A 167 5.90 16.77 1.60
CA THR A 167 6.84 15.73 2.05
C THR A 167 6.47 15.17 3.42
N SER A 168 5.96 16.01 4.33
CA SER A 168 5.54 15.62 5.68
C SER A 168 4.06 15.27 5.81
N THR A 169 3.20 15.74 4.89
CA THR A 169 1.74 15.64 4.99
C THR A 169 1.14 14.59 4.06
N SER A 170 1.77 14.31 2.91
CA SER A 170 1.30 13.25 2.01
C SER A 170 1.23 11.86 2.65
N PRO A 171 2.06 11.50 3.65
CA PRO A 171 1.96 10.21 4.34
C PRO A 171 0.68 10.00 5.15
N ASP A 172 -0.07 11.07 5.49
CA ASP A 172 -1.32 10.97 6.24
C ASP A 172 -2.41 10.23 5.44
N VAL A 173 -2.38 10.37 4.10
CA VAL A 173 -3.23 9.62 3.17
C VAL A 173 -2.35 8.83 2.23
N GLN A 174 -2.46 7.51 2.30
CA GLN A 174 -1.73 6.57 1.45
C GLN A 174 -2.69 5.88 0.47
N ILE A 175 -2.18 5.46 -0.67
CA ILE A 175 -2.91 4.55 -1.54
C ILE A 175 -2.49 3.12 -1.18
N ASP A 176 -3.42 2.39 -0.60
CA ASP A 176 -3.22 0.99 -0.23
C ASP A 176 -3.52 0.07 -1.40
N HIS A 177 -2.75 -1.01 -1.49
CA HIS A 177 -3.14 -2.20 -2.24
C HIS A 177 -3.98 -3.09 -1.33
N VAL A 178 -5.30 -3.12 -1.52
CA VAL A 178 -6.26 -3.88 -0.67
C VAL A 178 -5.84 -5.34 -0.54
N VAL A 179 -5.34 -5.95 -1.62
CA VAL A 179 -4.53 -7.16 -1.60
C VAL A 179 -3.08 -6.74 -1.78
N ALA A 180 -2.31 -6.76 -0.68
CA ALA A 180 -0.93 -6.28 -0.67
C ALA A 180 -0.04 -7.02 -1.67
N LEU A 181 0.92 -6.32 -2.29
CA LEU A 181 1.81 -6.90 -3.31
C LEU A 181 2.57 -8.14 -2.79
N SER A 182 3.06 -8.08 -1.55
CA SER A 182 3.76 -9.19 -0.92
C SER A 182 2.85 -10.38 -0.60
N ASP A 183 1.59 -10.11 -0.19
CA ASP A 183 0.59 -11.16 0.01
C ASP A 183 0.21 -11.83 -1.31
N ALA A 184 -0.05 -11.01 -2.35
CA ALA A 184 -0.35 -11.48 -3.69
C ALA A 184 0.78 -12.36 -4.26
N TRP A 185 2.05 -11.95 -4.07
CA TRP A 185 3.21 -12.73 -4.49
C TRP A 185 3.17 -14.15 -3.94
N GLN A 186 2.93 -14.28 -2.65
CA GLN A 186 2.85 -15.56 -1.94
C GLN A 186 1.56 -16.35 -2.25
N LYS A 187 0.62 -15.75 -2.96
CA LYS A 187 -0.69 -16.34 -3.29
C LYS A 187 -0.97 -16.37 -4.79
N GLY A 188 0.08 -16.38 -5.62
CA GLY A 188 -0.05 -16.63 -7.06
C GLY A 188 0.53 -15.57 -7.97
N ALA A 189 0.74 -14.34 -7.52
CA ALA A 189 1.23 -13.27 -8.40
C ALA A 189 2.64 -13.52 -8.95
N GLN A 190 3.44 -14.36 -8.32
CA GLN A 190 4.72 -14.82 -8.88
C GLN A 190 4.56 -15.63 -10.19
N GLN A 191 3.36 -16.17 -10.45
CA GLN A 191 3.04 -16.92 -11.68
C GLN A 191 2.49 -16.01 -12.79
N LEU A 192 2.13 -14.78 -12.46
CA LEU A 192 1.66 -13.80 -13.42
C LEU A 192 2.81 -13.30 -14.30
N THR A 193 2.50 -12.90 -15.51
CA THR A 193 3.44 -12.16 -16.37
C THR A 193 3.78 -10.81 -15.77
N ALA A 194 4.87 -10.18 -16.19
CA ALA A 194 5.23 -8.83 -15.74
C ALA A 194 4.12 -7.81 -16.07
N ALA A 195 3.47 -7.95 -17.23
CA ALA A 195 2.33 -7.09 -17.62
C ALA A 195 1.13 -7.26 -16.69
N GLN A 196 0.79 -8.49 -16.33
CA GLN A 196 -0.31 -8.75 -15.39
C GLN A 196 0.01 -8.25 -13.98
N ARG A 197 1.26 -8.36 -13.52
CA ARG A 197 1.69 -7.79 -12.22
C ARG A 197 1.62 -6.26 -12.23
N LEU A 198 2.04 -5.61 -13.33
CA LEU A 198 1.89 -4.16 -13.49
C LEU A 198 0.41 -3.74 -13.44
N SER A 199 -0.47 -4.47 -14.15
CA SER A 199 -1.91 -4.24 -14.11
C SER A 199 -2.45 -4.41 -12.69
N PHE A 200 -2.08 -5.48 -11.98
CA PHE A 200 -2.49 -5.73 -10.59
C PHE A 200 -2.10 -4.59 -9.64
N ALA A 201 -0.88 -4.06 -9.78
CA ALA A 201 -0.37 -3.00 -8.93
C ALA A 201 -1.01 -1.63 -9.20
N ASN A 202 -1.60 -1.44 -10.36
CA ASN A 202 -2.24 -0.20 -10.77
C ASN A 202 -3.75 -0.36 -11.00
N ASP A 203 -4.34 -1.49 -10.60
CA ASP A 203 -5.77 -1.73 -10.74
C ASP A 203 -6.57 -0.86 -9.76
N PRO A 204 -7.47 0.02 -10.24
CA PRO A 204 -8.35 0.80 -9.37
C PRO A 204 -9.18 -0.05 -8.40
N LEU A 205 -9.48 -1.31 -8.74
CA LEU A 205 -10.14 -2.24 -7.83
C LEU A 205 -9.24 -2.62 -6.64
N ASN A 206 -7.95 -2.77 -6.86
CA ASN A 206 -6.98 -3.11 -5.81
C ASN A 206 -6.46 -1.90 -5.04
N LEU A 207 -6.74 -0.68 -5.50
CA LEU A 207 -6.19 0.55 -4.93
C LEU A 207 -7.26 1.35 -4.17
N LEU A 208 -6.90 1.88 -3.00
CA LEU A 208 -7.80 2.66 -2.15
C LEU A 208 -7.02 3.72 -1.38
N ALA A 209 -7.50 4.98 -1.39
CA ALA A 209 -6.97 6.01 -0.52
C ALA A 209 -7.44 5.75 0.92
N VAL A 210 -6.51 5.73 1.87
CA VAL A 210 -6.76 5.33 3.25
C VAL A 210 -5.86 6.08 4.23
N ASP A 211 -6.20 6.00 5.52
CA ASP A 211 -5.36 6.46 6.64
C ASP A 211 -3.98 5.81 6.60
N GLY A 212 -2.94 6.65 6.62
CA GLY A 212 -1.56 6.20 6.52
C GLY A 212 -1.13 5.27 7.66
N PRO A 213 -1.36 5.62 8.94
CA PRO A 213 -1.12 4.75 10.09
C PRO A 213 -1.83 3.41 10.01
N ALA A 214 -3.10 3.36 9.64
CA ALA A 214 -3.85 2.11 9.48
C ALA A 214 -3.29 1.25 8.35
N ASN A 215 -2.87 1.86 7.24
CA ASN A 215 -2.21 1.16 6.14
C ASN A 215 -0.86 0.58 6.56
N GLN A 216 -0.06 1.32 7.31
CA GLN A 216 1.21 0.83 7.85
C GLN A 216 0.98 -0.35 8.82
N GLN A 217 -0.05 -0.29 9.66
CA GLN A 217 -0.43 -1.40 10.54
C GLN A 217 -0.88 -2.63 9.75
N LYS A 218 -1.64 -2.45 8.67
CA LYS A 218 -2.03 -3.53 7.76
C LYS A 218 -0.83 -4.22 7.14
N SER A 219 0.16 -3.44 6.67
CA SER A 219 1.37 -3.98 6.02
C SER A 219 1.03 -4.95 4.88
N ASP A 220 1.53 -6.19 4.92
CA ASP A 220 1.19 -7.27 3.98
C ASP A 220 0.14 -8.26 4.54
N GLY A 221 -0.65 -7.82 5.54
CA GLY A 221 -1.70 -8.62 6.16
C GLY A 221 -2.84 -8.97 5.20
N ASP A 222 -3.31 -10.22 5.33
CA ASP A 222 -4.55 -10.70 4.70
C ASP A 222 -5.73 -10.61 5.69
N ALA A 223 -6.93 -11.00 5.26
CA ALA A 223 -8.14 -10.93 6.09
C ALA A 223 -8.09 -11.77 7.37
N ALA A 224 -7.16 -12.75 7.46
CA ALA A 224 -6.97 -13.52 8.69
C ALA A 224 -6.12 -12.79 9.73
N THR A 225 -5.28 -11.86 9.29
CA THR A 225 -4.28 -11.19 10.14
C THR A 225 -4.61 -9.74 10.40
N TRP A 226 -5.34 -9.09 9.50
CA TRP A 226 -5.77 -7.71 9.66
C TRP A 226 -7.12 -7.45 9.00
N LEU A 227 -7.95 -6.66 9.68
CA LEU A 227 -9.21 -6.11 9.15
C LEU A 227 -9.31 -4.64 9.56
N PRO A 228 -9.96 -3.78 8.75
CA PRO A 228 -10.18 -2.39 9.12
C PRO A 228 -10.75 -2.24 10.54
N PRO A 229 -10.24 -1.29 11.34
CA PRO A 229 -10.85 -0.91 12.62
C PRO A 229 -12.33 -0.55 12.45
N ASN A 230 -12.69 0.16 11.39
CA ASN A 230 -14.05 0.45 10.98
C ASN A 230 -14.81 -0.84 10.63
N LYS A 231 -15.59 -1.33 11.58
CA LYS A 231 -16.33 -2.59 11.42
C LYS A 231 -17.40 -2.52 10.32
N SER A 232 -17.96 -1.34 10.06
CA SER A 232 -19.00 -1.18 9.03
C SER A 232 -18.46 -1.38 7.62
N TYR A 233 -17.16 -1.14 7.40
CA TYR A 233 -16.50 -1.30 6.10
C TYR A 233 -15.97 -2.72 5.84
N ARG A 234 -15.95 -3.60 6.85
CA ARG A 234 -15.32 -4.92 6.72
C ARG A 234 -15.93 -5.81 5.64
N CYS A 235 -17.24 -5.71 5.45
CA CYS A 235 -17.95 -6.45 4.40
C CYS A 235 -17.45 -6.04 3.01
N ASP A 236 -17.43 -4.74 2.74
CA ASP A 236 -16.96 -4.19 1.46
C ASP A 236 -15.47 -4.44 1.25
N TYR A 237 -14.67 -4.32 2.31
CA TYR A 237 -13.24 -4.61 2.28
C TYR A 237 -12.96 -6.07 1.87
N VAL A 238 -13.62 -7.02 2.50
CA VAL A 238 -13.48 -8.45 2.21
C VAL A 238 -14.02 -8.79 0.82
N ALA A 239 -15.17 -8.25 0.45
CA ALA A 239 -15.74 -8.43 -0.89
C ALA A 239 -14.78 -7.92 -1.98
N ARG A 240 -14.12 -6.79 -1.73
CA ARG A 240 -13.14 -6.21 -2.64
C ARG A 240 -11.89 -7.09 -2.76
N GLN A 241 -11.35 -7.62 -1.65
CA GLN A 241 -10.25 -8.58 -1.68
C GLN A 241 -10.60 -9.84 -2.49
N ILE A 242 -11.79 -10.37 -2.31
CA ILE A 242 -12.32 -11.52 -3.05
C ILE A 242 -12.34 -11.22 -4.55
N SER A 243 -12.87 -10.07 -4.93
CA SER A 243 -12.93 -9.65 -6.34
C SER A 243 -11.56 -9.55 -6.96
N VAL A 244 -10.61 -8.90 -6.29
CA VAL A 244 -9.22 -8.79 -6.76
C VAL A 244 -8.59 -10.16 -6.93
N LYS A 245 -8.70 -11.03 -5.91
CA LYS A 245 -8.10 -12.36 -5.97
C LYS A 245 -8.70 -13.22 -7.09
N SER A 246 -10.01 -13.15 -7.26
CA SER A 246 -10.71 -13.85 -8.34
C SER A 246 -10.26 -13.35 -9.72
N SER A 247 -10.19 -12.03 -9.92
CA SER A 247 -9.80 -11.42 -11.21
C SER A 247 -8.39 -11.77 -11.66
N TYR A 248 -7.47 -11.97 -10.71
CA TYR A 248 -6.08 -12.28 -10.99
C TYR A 248 -5.71 -13.76 -10.78
N GLY A 249 -6.68 -14.65 -10.56
CA GLY A 249 -6.44 -16.07 -10.36
C GLY A 249 -5.57 -16.38 -9.14
N LEU A 250 -5.60 -15.51 -8.14
CA LEU A 250 -4.91 -15.70 -6.87
C LEU A 250 -5.68 -16.70 -6.00
N TRP A 251 -4.99 -17.27 -5.01
CA TRP A 251 -5.63 -18.14 -4.02
C TRP A 251 -5.69 -17.50 -2.64
N VAL A 252 -6.42 -18.13 -1.73
CA VAL A 252 -6.48 -17.79 -0.30
C VAL A 252 -5.88 -18.92 0.54
N THR A 253 -5.38 -18.58 1.74
CA THR A 253 -5.09 -19.62 2.74
C THR A 253 -6.37 -20.07 3.41
N ARG A 254 -6.35 -21.26 4.06
CA ARG A 254 -7.52 -21.73 4.84
C ARG A 254 -7.94 -20.70 5.89
N ALA A 255 -6.97 -20.16 6.64
CA ALA A 255 -7.24 -19.16 7.67
C ALA A 255 -7.88 -17.88 7.09
N GLU A 256 -7.39 -17.43 5.92
CA GLU A 256 -7.94 -16.27 5.21
C GLU A 256 -9.36 -16.53 4.71
N HIS A 257 -9.59 -17.68 4.07
CA HIS A 257 -10.91 -18.10 3.62
C HIS A 257 -11.92 -18.09 4.76
N ASP A 258 -11.60 -18.76 5.88
CA ASP A 258 -12.47 -18.84 7.04
C ASP A 258 -12.71 -17.47 7.71
N ALA A 259 -11.73 -16.56 7.65
CA ALA A 259 -11.88 -15.19 8.12
C ALA A 259 -12.85 -14.39 7.23
N MET A 260 -12.72 -14.51 5.91
CA MET A 260 -13.61 -13.87 4.95
C MET A 260 -15.05 -14.37 5.09
N GLU A 261 -15.25 -15.69 5.22
CA GLU A 261 -16.56 -16.27 5.49
C GLU A 261 -17.21 -15.72 6.78
N ARG A 262 -16.42 -15.65 7.87
CA ARG A 262 -16.92 -15.10 9.14
C ARG A 262 -17.38 -13.65 9.02
N VAL A 263 -16.65 -12.82 8.28
CA VAL A 263 -17.06 -11.43 8.04
C VAL A 263 -18.34 -11.39 7.23
N LEU A 264 -18.38 -12.12 6.11
CA LEU A 264 -19.53 -12.13 5.19
C LEU A 264 -20.77 -12.83 5.76
N ALA A 265 -20.63 -13.66 6.81
CA ALA A 265 -21.77 -14.25 7.49
C ALA A 265 -22.77 -13.20 8.05
N GLY A 266 -22.26 -12.02 8.42
CA GLY A 266 -23.07 -10.88 8.87
C GLY A 266 -23.64 -10.01 7.74
N CYS A 267 -23.23 -10.24 6.49
CA CYS A 267 -23.58 -9.41 5.32
C CYS A 267 -23.64 -10.24 4.03
N ARG A 268 -24.45 -11.29 4.03
CA ARG A 268 -24.48 -12.34 2.98
C ARG A 268 -24.81 -11.84 1.58
N ASP A 269 -25.47 -10.69 1.47
CA ASP A 269 -25.86 -10.10 0.19
C ASP A 269 -24.83 -9.10 -0.35
N THR A 270 -23.68 -8.93 0.34
CA THR A 270 -22.61 -8.08 -0.14
C THR A 270 -22.12 -8.58 -1.51
N ALA A 271 -22.18 -7.69 -2.48
CA ALA A 271 -21.75 -7.98 -3.82
C ALA A 271 -20.21 -7.91 -3.92
N ALA A 272 -19.63 -8.82 -4.69
CA ALA A 272 -18.23 -8.71 -5.10
C ALA A 272 -18.14 -7.64 -6.20
N PRO A 273 -17.46 -6.50 -5.99
CA PRO A 273 -17.35 -5.47 -7.02
C PRO A 273 -16.58 -6.02 -8.23
N ALA A 274 -17.12 -5.84 -9.44
CA ALA A 274 -16.40 -6.18 -10.66
C ALA A 274 -15.36 -5.08 -10.95
N GLY A 275 -14.10 -5.46 -11.14
CA GLY A 275 -13.06 -4.53 -11.62
C GLY A 275 -13.33 -4.15 -13.07
N GLN A 276 -13.18 -2.89 -13.41
CA GLN A 276 -12.67 -2.58 -14.73
C GLN A 276 -11.17 -2.87 -14.61
N ALA A 277 -10.77 -4.09 -14.99
CA ALA A 277 -9.36 -4.36 -15.18
C ALA A 277 -8.85 -3.29 -16.14
N ALA A 278 -7.86 -2.49 -15.71
CA ALA A 278 -7.14 -1.66 -16.65
C ALA A 278 -6.75 -2.58 -17.82
N PRO A 279 -6.99 -2.18 -19.08
CA PRO A 279 -6.69 -3.03 -20.22
C PRO A 279 -5.28 -3.59 -20.00
N ALA A 280 -5.14 -4.91 -20.04
CA ALA A 280 -3.81 -5.51 -19.94
C ALA A 280 -2.92 -4.76 -20.92
N PRO A 281 -1.72 -4.26 -20.49
CA PRO A 281 -0.83 -3.61 -21.41
C PRO A 281 -0.75 -4.48 -22.66
N ALA A 282 -1.07 -3.91 -23.83
CA ALA A 282 -1.04 -4.67 -25.07
C ALA A 282 0.29 -5.42 -25.09
N GLU A 283 0.25 -6.75 -25.24
CA GLU A 283 1.50 -7.50 -25.44
C GLU A 283 2.29 -6.74 -26.49
N PRO A 284 3.62 -6.58 -26.32
CA PRO A 284 4.42 -5.94 -27.32
C PRO A 284 4.08 -6.63 -28.64
N GLN A 285 3.41 -5.91 -29.54
CA GLN A 285 3.20 -6.43 -30.88
C GLN A 285 4.56 -6.84 -31.38
N PRO A 286 4.71 -8.07 -31.90
CA PRO A 286 5.95 -8.45 -32.57
C PRO A 286 6.29 -7.31 -33.51
N ALA A 287 7.50 -6.78 -33.41
CA ALA A 287 7.96 -5.72 -34.30
C ALA A 287 7.58 -6.13 -35.73
N PRO A 288 6.99 -5.24 -36.55
CA PRO A 288 6.71 -5.57 -37.93
C PRO A 288 7.97 -6.20 -38.53
N PRO A 289 7.88 -7.25 -39.33
CA PRO A 289 9.04 -7.83 -39.96
C PRO A 289 9.86 -6.70 -40.56
N ALA A 290 11.14 -6.64 -40.20
CA ALA A 290 12.04 -5.63 -40.73
C ALA A 290 11.87 -5.61 -42.26
N ALA A 291 11.60 -4.44 -42.84
CA ALA A 291 11.49 -4.31 -44.27
C ALA A 291 12.74 -4.93 -44.91
N PRO A 292 12.59 -5.72 -45.98
CA PRO A 292 13.75 -6.29 -46.64
C PRO A 292 14.75 -5.17 -46.97
N PRO A 293 16.05 -5.38 -46.78
CA PRO A 293 17.05 -4.36 -47.10
C PRO A 293 16.92 -3.98 -48.57
N PRO A 294 17.06 -2.70 -48.92
CA PRO A 294 17.06 -2.28 -50.32
C PRO A 294 18.16 -3.02 -51.09
N PRO A 295 17.94 -3.34 -52.36
CA PRO A 295 18.91 -4.06 -53.16
C PRO A 295 20.26 -3.30 -53.17
N ALA A 296 21.34 -4.04 -52.94
CA ALA A 296 22.68 -3.51 -52.88
C ALA A 296 23.13 -3.15 -54.31
N ASP A 297 23.07 -1.88 -54.67
CA ASP A 297 23.78 -1.35 -55.82
C ASP A 297 25.08 -0.73 -55.35
N GLY A 298 26.19 -1.31 -55.84
CA GLY A 298 27.50 -0.66 -55.93
C GLY A 298 28.26 -0.58 -54.61
N ALA A 299 29.07 -1.59 -54.29
CA ALA A 299 30.05 -1.56 -53.22
C ALA A 299 31.15 -0.51 -53.46
N ALA A 300 31.11 0.57 -52.66
CA ALA A 300 32.30 1.33 -52.31
C ALA A 300 32.87 0.77 -50.99
N PRO A 301 34.19 0.69 -50.79
CA PRO A 301 34.76 0.13 -49.57
C PRO A 301 34.36 0.97 -48.36
N ALA A 302 33.80 0.31 -47.34
CA ALA A 302 33.39 0.93 -46.10
C ALA A 302 34.57 1.56 -45.37
N PRO A 303 34.44 2.81 -44.84
CA PRO A 303 35.39 3.33 -43.88
C PRO A 303 35.40 2.49 -42.62
N ALA A 304 36.58 2.22 -42.07
CA ALA A 304 36.78 1.46 -40.84
C ALA A 304 35.93 2.03 -39.71
N ALA A 305 35.21 1.17 -39.00
CA ALA A 305 34.42 1.53 -37.82
C ALA A 305 35.31 2.22 -36.78
N PRO A 306 34.84 3.30 -36.12
CA PRO A 306 35.61 3.93 -35.07
C PRO A 306 35.80 2.92 -33.91
N PRO A 307 36.96 2.94 -33.23
CA PRO A 307 37.23 2.03 -32.13
C PRO A 307 36.18 2.22 -31.02
N VAL A 308 35.65 1.10 -30.55
CA VAL A 308 34.77 1.06 -29.39
C VAL A 308 35.52 1.71 -28.22
N PRO A 309 34.97 2.74 -27.53
CA PRO A 309 35.65 3.35 -26.39
C PRO A 309 35.93 2.28 -25.35
N ALA A 310 37.18 2.16 -24.90
CA ALA A 310 37.55 1.30 -23.80
C ALA A 310 36.64 1.62 -22.60
N ALA A 311 36.13 0.59 -21.94
CA ALA A 311 35.22 0.73 -20.78
C ALA A 311 35.91 1.64 -19.74
N VAL A 312 35.42 2.85 -19.60
CA VAL A 312 35.95 3.81 -18.62
C VAL A 312 35.54 3.33 -17.21
N TYR A 313 36.54 3.17 -16.34
CA TYR A 313 36.35 2.74 -14.96
C TYR A 313 36.91 3.76 -13.97
N TYR A 314 36.08 4.26 -13.06
CA TYR A 314 36.53 5.12 -11.96
C TYR A 314 36.41 4.34 -10.63
N ALA A 315 37.49 4.29 -9.87
CA ALA A 315 37.51 3.54 -8.61
C ALA A 315 36.52 4.11 -7.55
N ASN A 316 36.33 5.42 -7.57
CA ASN A 316 35.42 6.17 -6.66
C ASN A 316 35.10 7.55 -7.24
N CYS A 317 34.26 8.33 -6.58
CA CYS A 317 33.89 9.68 -6.99
C CYS A 317 35.05 10.67 -7.05
N ALA A 318 36.06 10.51 -6.19
CA ALA A 318 37.25 11.35 -6.25
C ALA A 318 38.03 11.14 -7.57
N ALA A 319 38.14 9.89 -8.02
CA ALA A 319 38.77 9.57 -9.30
C ALA A 319 37.96 10.11 -10.51
N ALA A 320 36.62 10.04 -10.44
CA ALA A 320 35.75 10.60 -11.47
C ALA A 320 35.86 12.13 -11.54
N ARG A 321 35.89 12.82 -10.41
CA ARG A 321 36.10 14.28 -10.34
C ARG A 321 37.48 14.69 -10.82
N ALA A 322 38.54 13.97 -10.45
CA ALA A 322 39.89 14.23 -10.92
C ALA A 322 40.03 14.05 -12.40
N ALA A 323 39.26 13.17 -13.05
CA ALA A 323 39.20 12.97 -14.49
C ALA A 323 38.26 13.96 -15.20
N GLY A 324 37.60 14.88 -14.48
CA GLY A 324 36.64 15.81 -15.05
C GLY A 324 35.34 15.18 -15.56
N ALA A 325 35.06 13.94 -15.15
CA ALA A 325 33.90 13.17 -15.61
C ALA A 325 32.65 13.27 -14.71
N ALA A 326 32.79 13.80 -13.51
CA ALA A 326 31.65 14.00 -12.59
C ALA A 326 30.91 15.32 -12.92
N PRO A 327 29.56 15.32 -12.71
CA PRO A 327 28.71 14.22 -12.30
C PRO A 327 28.45 13.19 -13.41
N LEU A 328 28.34 11.90 -13.03
CA LEU A 328 28.07 10.79 -13.94
C LEU A 328 26.58 10.42 -13.90
N ARG A 329 25.92 10.38 -15.04
CA ARG A 329 24.51 9.98 -15.12
C ARG A 329 24.37 8.49 -15.42
N ALA A 330 23.30 7.88 -14.96
CA ALA A 330 22.95 6.49 -15.27
C ALA A 330 23.01 6.24 -16.79
N GLY A 331 23.73 5.18 -17.19
CA GLY A 331 23.98 4.85 -18.61
C GLY A 331 25.22 5.49 -19.22
N GLN A 332 25.89 6.42 -18.55
CA GLN A 332 27.16 6.96 -19.03
C GLN A 332 28.35 6.02 -18.73
N PRO A 333 29.39 6.00 -19.59
CA PRO A 333 30.63 5.24 -19.33
C PRO A 333 31.23 5.65 -17.98
N GLY A 334 31.46 4.67 -17.10
CA GLY A 334 32.02 4.90 -15.76
C GLY A 334 30.99 5.10 -14.63
N TYR A 335 29.70 5.25 -14.95
CA TYR A 335 28.65 5.25 -13.91
C TYR A 335 28.54 3.88 -13.25
N ARG A 336 28.33 3.89 -11.94
CA ARG A 336 28.05 2.69 -11.14
C ARG A 336 27.14 3.06 -9.97
N GLU A 337 26.14 2.24 -9.70
CA GLU A 337 25.17 2.43 -8.60
C GLU A 337 25.81 2.61 -7.21
N LYS A 338 27.02 2.03 -7.00
CA LYS A 338 27.76 2.21 -5.75
C LYS A 338 28.32 3.62 -5.54
N MET A 339 28.36 4.43 -6.59
CA MET A 339 28.87 5.80 -6.56
C MET A 339 27.73 6.83 -6.51
N ASP A 340 26.49 6.37 -6.65
CA ASP A 340 25.26 7.12 -6.56
C ASP A 340 24.64 6.83 -5.18
N GLY A 341 24.84 7.74 -4.21
CA GLY A 341 24.55 7.51 -2.80
C GLY A 341 23.07 7.55 -2.48
N ASP A 342 22.30 8.40 -3.14
CA ASP A 342 20.86 8.61 -2.95
C ASP A 342 20.02 7.92 -4.04
N ARG A 343 20.68 7.36 -5.06
CA ARG A 343 20.08 6.57 -6.15
C ARG A 343 19.10 7.38 -7.02
N ASP A 344 19.39 8.62 -7.23
CA ASP A 344 18.61 9.49 -8.12
C ASP A 344 19.00 9.38 -9.60
N GLY A 345 20.04 8.58 -9.92
CA GLY A 345 20.58 8.36 -11.24
C GLY A 345 21.74 9.30 -11.59
N VAL A 346 22.25 10.08 -10.62
CA VAL A 346 23.41 10.98 -10.78
C VAL A 346 24.45 10.64 -9.73
N ALA A 347 25.57 10.08 -10.13
CA ALA A 347 26.66 9.74 -9.24
C ALA A 347 27.70 10.86 -9.17
N CYS A 348 28.30 11.06 -7.99
CA CYS A 348 29.44 11.95 -7.78
C CYS A 348 29.14 13.45 -7.96
N GLU A 349 27.93 13.87 -7.72
CA GLU A 349 27.57 15.29 -7.62
C GLU A 349 28.25 16.02 -6.43
#